data_e8cc8dbdb020d0d337a2de2af79fbdf0
#
_entry.id   e8cc8dbdb020d0d337a2de2af79fbdf0
#
_cell.length_a   1.000
_cell.length_b   1.000
_cell.length_c   1.000
_cell.angle_alpha   90.00
_cell.angle_beta   90.00
_cell.angle_gamma   90.00
#
_symmetry.space_group_name_H-M   'P 1'
#
loop_
_entity.id
_entity.type
_entity.pdbx_description
1 polymer ?
#
loop_
_entity_poly.entity_id
_entity_poly.type
_entity_poly.pdbx_seq_one_letter_code
_entity_poly.pdbx_strand_id
1 'polypeptide(L)'
;SIMHDANHGSYSKNQKVNNAMGWLIHFIGGYRENWKIQHNVLHHSFTNIEGFDEDIEIGIMRFSPTQKRKAMHRFQLFYAPFLYGLMTIYWCSAKDFIQLFRYNKKDLLEGQGLTLTKGFIQILLNKIWYFALLLVVPFLLVELPWWQSLIGFGIMHFICGLILSFVFQPAHVIEDTEFYDVDENGSVDNNWAIHQVKTTANFANGSYFFSWFIGGLNFQIEHHLFPNICHIHYKKLSKIVKETTKEFNLPYHQHKTFFGAIKSHLTLLNQLGTGKYERNLANK
;
A
#
# COMPACT_ATOMS: atom_id res chain seq x y z
N SER A 1 1.63 -5.44 10.50
CA SER A 1 1.95 -4.20 11.21
C SER A 1 3.34 -4.21 11.86
N ILE A 2 3.77 -5.27 12.58
CA ILE A 2 5.10 -5.29 13.22
C ILE A 2 6.22 -4.92 12.24
N MET A 3 6.30 -5.61 11.08
CA MET A 3 7.32 -5.31 10.06
C MET A 3 7.13 -3.92 9.45
N HIS A 4 5.92 -3.42 9.37
CA HIS A 4 5.58 -2.11 8.85
C HIS A 4 6.13 -1.00 9.75
N ASP A 5 5.76 -0.99 11.04
CA ASP A 5 6.31 -0.05 12.02
C ASP A 5 7.83 -0.14 12.10
N ALA A 6 8.37 -1.37 12.09
CA ALA A 6 9.81 -1.60 12.16
C ALA A 6 10.56 -1.00 10.96
N ASN A 7 9.99 -1.10 9.75
CA ASN A 7 10.58 -0.51 8.55
C ASN A 7 10.42 1.02 8.48
N HIS A 8 9.46 1.60 9.23
CA HIS A 8 9.40 3.03 9.51
C HIS A 8 10.31 3.47 10.69
N GLY A 9 10.95 2.52 11.37
CA GLY A 9 11.77 2.83 12.54
C GLY A 9 10.99 3.14 13.82
N SER A 10 9.67 2.90 13.82
CA SER A 10 8.74 3.27 14.90
C SER A 10 8.43 2.15 15.90
N TYR A 11 8.82 0.90 15.61
CA TYR A 11 8.52 -0.25 16.47
C TYR A 11 9.32 -0.25 17.78
N SER A 12 10.59 0.17 17.73
CA SER A 12 11.48 0.21 18.89
C SER A 12 12.42 1.41 18.84
N LYS A 13 12.84 1.91 20.01
CA LYS A 13 13.94 2.88 20.12
C LYS A 13 15.29 2.30 19.69
N ASN A 14 15.44 0.98 19.70
CA ASN A 14 16.65 0.29 19.26
C ASN A 14 16.57 -0.06 17.77
N GLN A 15 17.41 0.57 16.95
CA GLN A 15 17.43 0.36 15.50
C GLN A 15 17.77 -1.09 15.11
N LYS A 16 18.54 -1.83 15.91
CA LYS A 16 18.81 -3.26 15.65
C LYS A 16 17.53 -4.09 15.74
N VAL A 17 16.63 -3.75 16.67
CA VAL A 17 15.32 -4.40 16.81
C VAL A 17 14.45 -4.05 15.62
N ASN A 18 14.39 -2.78 15.20
CA ASN A 18 13.66 -2.38 13.99
C ASN A 18 14.19 -3.11 12.75
N ASN A 19 15.50 -3.24 12.61
CA ASN A 19 16.09 -3.97 11.50
C ASN A 19 15.70 -5.45 11.52
N ALA A 20 15.75 -6.12 12.67
CA ALA A 20 15.36 -7.52 12.81
C ALA A 20 13.86 -7.74 12.52
N MET A 21 13.00 -6.89 13.10
CA MET A 21 11.54 -6.99 12.89
C MET A 21 11.13 -6.60 11.46
N GLY A 22 11.84 -5.64 10.86
CA GLY A 22 11.61 -5.25 9.47
C GLY A 22 11.87 -6.38 8.46
N TRP A 23 12.73 -7.33 8.82
CA TRP A 23 13.01 -8.53 8.01
C TRP A 23 11.80 -9.49 7.92
N LEU A 24 10.80 -9.38 8.79
CA LEU A 24 9.60 -10.20 8.70
C LEU A 24 8.83 -10.06 7.37
N ILE A 25 9.06 -9.01 6.60
CA ILE A 25 8.51 -8.86 5.25
C ILE A 25 8.93 -10.00 4.31
N HIS A 26 10.10 -10.60 4.54
CA HIS A 26 10.58 -11.73 3.75
C HIS A 26 9.71 -12.98 3.92
N PHE A 27 9.02 -13.14 5.06
CA PHE A 27 8.08 -14.25 5.31
C PHE A 27 6.75 -14.12 4.54
N ILE A 28 6.46 -12.95 4.00
CA ILE A 28 5.31 -12.73 3.10
C ILE A 28 5.75 -12.62 1.63
N GLY A 29 7.00 -12.94 1.35
CA GLY A 29 7.55 -12.98 0.01
C GLY A 29 8.00 -11.63 -0.56
N GLY A 30 8.03 -10.56 0.24
CA GLY A 30 8.50 -9.24 -0.16
C GLY A 30 9.99 -9.03 0.08
N TYR A 31 10.60 -8.10 -0.65
CA TYR A 31 11.97 -7.66 -0.41
C TYR A 31 11.99 -6.31 0.29
N ARG A 32 12.64 -6.25 1.46
CA ARG A 32 12.59 -5.15 2.41
C ARG A 32 13.01 -3.82 1.83
N GLU A 33 14.13 -3.76 1.15
CA GLU A 33 14.72 -2.53 0.66
C GLU A 33 13.87 -1.91 -0.47
N ASN A 34 13.32 -2.73 -1.37
CA ASN A 34 12.37 -2.25 -2.37
C ASN A 34 11.09 -1.71 -1.73
N TRP A 35 10.58 -2.42 -0.70
CA TRP A 35 9.41 -1.96 0.03
C TRP A 35 9.67 -0.60 0.70
N LYS A 36 10.85 -0.39 1.29
CA LYS A 36 11.22 0.90 1.88
C LYS A 36 11.28 2.02 0.82
N ILE A 37 11.77 1.74 -0.37
CA ILE A 37 11.75 2.73 -1.45
C ILE A 37 10.31 3.02 -1.87
N GLN A 38 9.54 1.98 -2.17
CA GLN A 38 8.13 2.13 -2.58
C GLN A 38 7.32 2.88 -1.53
N HIS A 39 7.35 2.41 -0.28
CA HIS A 39 6.45 2.86 0.76
C HIS A 39 6.96 4.12 1.48
N ASN A 40 8.19 4.09 2.02
CA ASN A 40 8.69 5.21 2.83
C ASN A 40 9.14 6.41 1.98
N VAL A 41 9.71 6.15 0.78
CA VAL A 41 10.26 7.23 -0.06
C VAL A 41 9.22 7.71 -1.06
N LEU A 42 8.61 6.82 -1.85
CA LEU A 42 7.71 7.24 -2.92
C LEU A 42 6.30 7.51 -2.40
N HIS A 43 5.67 6.54 -1.73
CA HIS A 43 4.27 6.66 -1.30
C HIS A 43 4.08 7.75 -0.23
N HIS A 44 4.84 7.75 0.86
CA HIS A 44 4.72 8.76 1.92
C HIS A 44 5.13 10.18 1.50
N SER A 45 5.99 10.32 0.48
CA SER A 45 6.35 11.66 -0.01
C SER A 45 5.40 12.18 -1.08
N PHE A 46 4.80 11.27 -1.87
CA PHE A 46 4.07 11.61 -3.09
C PHE A 46 2.70 10.94 -3.17
N THR A 47 2.03 10.73 -2.04
CA THR A 47 0.72 10.05 -1.95
C THR A 47 -0.27 10.62 -2.98
N ASN A 48 -0.87 9.75 -3.80
CA ASN A 48 -1.83 10.10 -4.85
C ASN A 48 -1.31 11.08 -5.92
N ILE A 49 0.02 11.16 -6.15
CA ILE A 49 0.61 11.93 -7.24
C ILE A 49 0.99 10.98 -8.37
N GLU A 50 0.42 11.19 -9.58
CA GLU A 50 0.71 10.39 -10.76
C GLU A 50 2.19 10.50 -11.17
N GLY A 51 2.81 9.37 -11.58
CA GLY A 51 4.23 9.27 -11.93
C GLY A 51 5.19 9.08 -10.76
N PHE A 52 4.72 9.29 -9.52
CA PHE A 52 5.53 9.21 -8.31
C PHE A 52 5.02 8.16 -7.33
N ASP A 53 3.71 8.09 -7.06
CA ASP A 53 3.14 7.08 -6.16
C ASP A 53 2.89 5.76 -6.90
N GLU A 54 3.77 4.78 -6.68
CA GLU A 54 3.64 3.47 -7.32
C GLU A 54 2.41 2.67 -6.86
N ASP A 55 1.78 3.03 -5.74
CA ASP A 55 0.60 2.31 -5.22
C ASP A 55 -0.66 2.59 -6.04
N ILE A 56 -0.68 3.69 -6.80
CA ILE A 56 -1.75 4.01 -7.75
C ILE A 56 -1.40 3.70 -9.21
N GLU A 57 -0.15 3.28 -9.52
CA GLU A 57 0.34 3.05 -10.90
C GLU A 57 0.32 1.58 -11.33
N ILE A 58 -0.82 0.94 -11.33
CA ILE A 58 -0.93 -0.49 -11.69
C ILE A 58 -1.10 -0.72 -13.21
N GLY A 59 -1.32 0.32 -14.01
CA GLY A 59 -1.39 0.24 -15.48
C GLY A 59 -2.61 -0.51 -16.06
N ILE A 60 -3.07 -1.59 -15.42
CA ILE A 60 -4.28 -2.36 -15.77
C ILE A 60 -5.52 -1.74 -15.13
N MET A 61 -5.36 -1.04 -14.01
CA MET A 61 -6.41 -0.36 -13.28
C MET A 61 -6.18 1.15 -13.32
N ARG A 62 -7.26 1.90 -13.27
CA ARG A 62 -7.25 3.35 -13.17
C ARG A 62 -7.67 3.73 -11.75
N PHE A 63 -6.72 4.22 -10.95
CA PHE A 63 -6.93 4.63 -9.57
C PHE A 63 -7.03 6.15 -9.39
N SER A 64 -6.58 6.91 -10.39
CA SER A 64 -6.59 8.37 -10.35
C SER A 64 -7.37 8.97 -11.53
N PRO A 65 -8.07 10.10 -11.33
CA PRO A 65 -8.69 10.83 -12.42
C PRO A 65 -7.66 11.42 -13.41
N THR A 66 -6.42 11.67 -12.98
CA THR A 66 -5.33 12.16 -13.83
C THR A 66 -4.89 11.12 -14.85
N GLN A 67 -4.97 9.83 -14.52
CA GLN A 67 -4.60 8.73 -15.41
C GLN A 67 -5.51 8.63 -16.63
N LYS A 68 -4.93 8.41 -17.81
CA LYS A 68 -5.67 8.22 -19.04
C LYS A 68 -6.59 7.00 -18.99
N ARG A 69 -7.89 7.23 -19.22
CA ARG A 69 -8.88 6.15 -19.27
C ARG A 69 -8.71 5.30 -20.53
N LYS A 70 -8.68 3.98 -20.36
CA LYS A 70 -8.67 2.96 -21.43
C LYS A 70 -10.02 2.23 -21.45
N ALA A 71 -10.39 1.62 -22.58
CA ALA A 71 -11.67 0.91 -22.74
C ALA A 71 -11.86 -0.23 -21.71
N MET A 72 -10.78 -0.92 -21.35
CA MET A 72 -10.80 -2.00 -20.38
C MET A 72 -11.20 -1.54 -18.96
N HIS A 73 -10.89 -0.29 -18.58
CA HIS A 73 -11.20 0.24 -17.25
C HIS A 73 -12.70 0.27 -16.96
N ARG A 74 -13.56 0.26 -18.01
CA ARG A 74 -15.02 0.15 -17.85
C ARG A 74 -15.44 -1.05 -17.01
N PHE A 75 -14.64 -2.11 -17.03
CA PHE A 75 -14.92 -3.35 -16.33
C PHE A 75 -14.08 -3.52 -15.05
N GLN A 76 -13.30 -2.50 -14.64
CA GLN A 76 -12.35 -2.65 -13.52
C GLN A 76 -13.03 -3.00 -12.20
N LEU A 77 -14.27 -2.58 -11.96
CA LEU A 77 -15.03 -2.97 -10.79
C LEU A 77 -15.13 -4.51 -10.64
N PHE A 78 -15.25 -5.24 -11.76
CA PHE A 78 -15.43 -6.69 -11.74
C PHE A 78 -14.10 -7.44 -11.61
N TYR A 79 -13.04 -6.96 -12.27
CA TYR A 79 -11.76 -7.66 -12.21
C TYR A 79 -10.83 -7.18 -11.08
N ALA A 80 -11.11 -6.03 -10.45
CA ALA A 80 -10.29 -5.49 -9.37
C ALA A 80 -10.12 -6.48 -8.20
N PRO A 81 -11.18 -7.11 -7.65
CA PRO A 81 -11.00 -8.06 -6.56
C PRO A 81 -10.12 -9.26 -6.94
N PHE A 82 -10.21 -9.72 -8.19
CA PHE A 82 -9.35 -10.79 -8.69
C PHE A 82 -7.88 -10.36 -8.77
N LEU A 83 -7.59 -9.16 -9.30
CA LEU A 83 -6.24 -8.62 -9.34
C LEU A 83 -5.68 -8.36 -7.94
N TYR A 84 -6.52 -7.92 -7.01
CA TYR A 84 -6.14 -7.78 -5.60
C TYR A 84 -5.72 -9.11 -4.98
N GLY A 85 -6.47 -10.19 -5.26
CA GLY A 85 -6.08 -11.53 -4.84
C GLY A 85 -4.74 -11.99 -5.42
N LEU A 86 -4.37 -11.54 -6.61
CA LEU A 86 -3.08 -11.88 -7.24
C LEU A 86 -1.90 -11.01 -6.77
N MET A 87 -2.15 -9.94 -6.00
CA MET A 87 -1.12 -8.97 -5.62
C MET A 87 0.07 -9.61 -4.90
N THR A 88 -0.16 -10.50 -3.94
CA THR A 88 0.92 -11.15 -3.20
C THR A 88 1.64 -12.23 -4.02
N ILE A 89 0.97 -12.90 -4.96
CA ILE A 89 1.61 -13.81 -5.92
C ILE A 89 2.56 -13.01 -6.82
N TYR A 90 2.13 -11.87 -7.34
CA TYR A 90 2.97 -10.97 -8.11
C TYR A 90 4.15 -10.46 -7.27
N TRP A 91 3.92 -10.14 -5.99
CA TRP A 91 4.97 -9.66 -5.10
C TRP A 91 6.02 -10.73 -4.80
N CYS A 92 5.62 -11.94 -4.43
CA CYS A 92 6.56 -13.02 -4.13
C CYS A 92 7.29 -13.56 -5.38
N SER A 93 6.82 -13.25 -6.59
CA SER A 93 7.44 -13.72 -7.84
C SER A 93 8.23 -12.62 -8.57
N ALA A 94 7.57 -11.67 -9.22
CA ALA A 94 8.17 -10.79 -10.21
C ALA A 94 8.36 -9.35 -9.76
N LYS A 95 7.47 -8.82 -8.89
CA LYS A 95 7.42 -7.39 -8.54
C LYS A 95 8.76 -6.83 -8.09
N ASP A 96 9.44 -7.52 -7.16
CA ASP A 96 10.69 -7.01 -6.59
C ASP A 96 11.81 -6.90 -7.63
N PHE A 97 11.89 -7.81 -8.60
CA PHE A 97 12.86 -7.70 -9.70
C PHE A 97 12.55 -6.49 -10.60
N ILE A 98 11.28 -6.32 -10.98
CA ILE A 98 10.84 -5.19 -11.81
C ILE A 98 11.12 -3.86 -11.11
N GLN A 99 10.81 -3.77 -9.82
CA GLN A 99 11.08 -2.59 -8.99
C GLN A 99 12.57 -2.31 -8.87
N LEU A 100 13.41 -3.32 -8.63
CA LEU A 100 14.85 -3.15 -8.53
C LEU A 100 15.44 -2.48 -9.78
N PHE A 101 15.07 -2.97 -10.98
CA PHE A 101 15.52 -2.36 -12.24
C PHE A 101 15.00 -0.94 -12.43
N ARG A 102 13.75 -0.68 -12.03
CA ARG A 102 13.15 0.67 -12.09
C ARG A 102 13.84 1.63 -11.14
N TYR A 103 14.10 1.21 -9.91
CA TYR A 103 14.76 2.03 -8.89
C TYR A 103 16.22 2.30 -9.23
N ASN A 104 16.89 1.35 -9.86
CA ASN A 104 18.25 1.58 -10.40
C ASN A 104 18.26 2.68 -11.47
N LYS A 105 17.24 2.72 -12.35
CA LYS A 105 17.11 3.77 -13.39
C LYS A 105 16.75 5.14 -12.83
N LYS A 106 16.15 5.19 -11.64
CA LYS A 106 15.76 6.42 -10.93
C LYS A 106 16.78 6.82 -9.85
N ASP A 107 17.95 6.18 -9.78
CA ASP A 107 19.01 6.38 -8.78
C ASP A 107 18.57 6.28 -7.31
N LEU A 108 17.50 5.49 -7.05
CA LEU A 108 16.92 5.32 -5.72
C LEU A 108 17.59 4.23 -4.87
N LEU A 109 18.44 3.39 -5.45
CA LEU A 109 19.09 2.27 -4.75
C LEU A 109 20.17 2.75 -3.78
N GLU A 110 20.90 3.80 -4.13
CA GLU A 110 22.02 4.33 -3.33
C GLU A 110 21.54 4.75 -1.93
N GLY A 111 20.38 5.39 -1.83
CA GLY A 111 19.77 5.77 -0.55
C GLY A 111 19.47 4.60 0.40
N GLN A 112 19.43 3.36 -0.10
CA GLN A 112 19.32 2.13 0.69
C GLN A 112 20.65 1.38 0.84
N GLY A 113 21.78 1.93 0.39
CA GLY A 113 23.08 1.26 0.40
C GLY A 113 23.13 0.03 -0.51
N LEU A 114 22.39 0.06 -1.63
CA LEU A 114 22.28 -1.04 -2.59
C LEU A 114 22.96 -0.70 -3.91
N THR A 115 23.51 -1.74 -4.55
CA THR A 115 23.82 -1.76 -5.97
C THR A 115 22.84 -2.70 -6.68
N LEU A 116 22.68 -2.55 -7.99
CA LEU A 116 21.81 -3.42 -8.79
C LEU A 116 22.15 -4.90 -8.58
N THR A 117 23.44 -5.26 -8.66
CA THR A 117 23.91 -6.65 -8.50
C THR A 117 23.61 -7.19 -7.10
N LYS A 118 23.91 -6.41 -6.05
CA LYS A 118 23.65 -6.80 -4.65
C LYS A 118 22.15 -7.02 -4.43
N GLY A 119 21.31 -6.07 -4.88
CA GLY A 119 19.85 -6.18 -4.77
C GLY A 119 19.31 -7.40 -5.51
N PHE A 120 19.80 -7.66 -6.74
CA PHE A 120 19.37 -8.81 -7.53
C PHE A 120 19.67 -10.15 -6.82
N ILE A 121 20.89 -10.31 -6.29
CA ILE A 121 21.29 -11.52 -5.56
C ILE A 121 20.43 -11.68 -4.30
N GLN A 122 20.23 -10.62 -3.55
CA GLN A 122 19.42 -10.67 -2.31
C GLN A 122 17.97 -11.04 -2.60
N ILE A 123 17.35 -10.45 -3.65
CA ILE A 123 15.99 -10.80 -4.07
C ILE A 123 15.93 -12.26 -4.48
N LEU A 124 16.87 -12.73 -5.31
CA LEU A 124 16.92 -14.12 -5.77
C LEU A 124 16.98 -15.09 -4.60
N LEU A 125 17.90 -14.88 -3.66
CA LEU A 125 18.04 -15.70 -2.46
C LEU A 125 16.77 -15.67 -1.60
N ASN A 126 16.15 -14.49 -1.45
CA ASN A 126 14.88 -14.35 -0.73
C ASN A 126 13.75 -15.17 -1.38
N LYS A 127 13.62 -15.13 -2.72
CA LYS A 127 12.59 -15.90 -3.43
C LYS A 127 12.85 -17.40 -3.33
N ILE A 128 14.11 -17.85 -3.51
CA ILE A 128 14.48 -19.27 -3.34
C ILE A 128 14.10 -19.74 -1.93
N TRP A 129 14.51 -19.01 -0.91
CA TRP A 129 14.18 -19.33 0.49
C TRP A 129 12.67 -19.36 0.73
N TYR A 130 11.94 -18.37 0.22
CA TYR A 130 10.49 -18.25 0.39
C TYR A 130 9.73 -19.43 -0.22
N PHE A 131 10.05 -19.78 -1.48
CA PHE A 131 9.42 -20.91 -2.14
C PHE A 131 9.85 -22.25 -1.53
N ALA A 132 11.10 -22.37 -1.10
CA ALA A 132 11.54 -23.56 -0.36
C ALA A 132 10.74 -23.74 0.92
N LEU A 133 10.55 -22.68 1.72
CA LEU A 133 9.80 -22.73 2.98
C LEU A 133 8.31 -23.07 2.75
N LEU A 134 7.67 -22.43 1.78
CA LEU A 134 6.21 -22.51 1.63
C LEU A 134 5.72 -23.59 0.65
N LEU A 135 6.57 -24.13 -0.21
CA LEU A 135 6.20 -25.19 -1.13
C LEU A 135 6.99 -26.49 -0.86
N VAL A 136 8.34 -26.39 -0.77
CA VAL A 136 9.16 -27.61 -0.66
C VAL A 136 9.03 -28.23 0.73
N VAL A 137 9.10 -27.43 1.80
CA VAL A 137 8.98 -27.95 3.17
C VAL A 137 7.61 -28.62 3.42
N PRO A 138 6.46 -28.01 3.10
CA PRO A 138 5.16 -28.70 3.21
C PRO A 138 5.09 -29.96 2.36
N PHE A 139 5.59 -29.94 1.13
CA PHE A 139 5.63 -31.12 0.26
C PHE A 139 6.41 -32.28 0.86
N LEU A 140 7.52 -32.00 1.56
CA LEU A 140 8.35 -33.02 2.19
C LEU A 140 7.81 -33.52 3.53
N LEU A 141 7.08 -32.68 4.28
CA LEU A 141 6.65 -32.99 5.65
C LEU A 141 5.20 -33.45 5.74
N VAL A 142 4.38 -33.17 4.73
CA VAL A 142 2.96 -33.48 4.73
C VAL A 142 2.68 -34.48 3.61
N GLU A 143 2.06 -35.61 3.95
CA GLU A 143 1.70 -36.66 2.98
C GLU A 143 0.51 -36.23 2.11
N LEU A 144 0.68 -35.12 1.35
CA LEU A 144 -0.31 -34.60 0.42
C LEU A 144 0.20 -34.68 -1.02
N PRO A 145 -0.67 -34.92 -2.00
CA PRO A 145 -0.31 -34.78 -3.40
C PRO A 145 0.22 -33.36 -3.69
N TRP A 146 1.27 -33.25 -4.48
CA TRP A 146 1.96 -31.98 -4.78
C TRP A 146 1.02 -30.87 -5.27
N TRP A 147 -0.01 -31.23 -6.05
CA TRP A 147 -0.99 -30.28 -6.57
C TRP A 147 -1.87 -29.65 -5.46
N GLN A 148 -2.12 -30.36 -4.36
CA GLN A 148 -2.86 -29.79 -3.22
C GLN A 148 -2.03 -28.73 -2.51
N SER A 149 -0.72 -28.92 -2.38
CA SER A 149 0.19 -27.89 -1.85
C SER A 149 0.22 -26.65 -2.72
N LEU A 150 0.22 -26.81 -4.06
CA LEU A 150 0.11 -25.66 -4.98
C LEU A 150 -1.22 -24.94 -4.89
N ILE A 151 -2.33 -25.67 -4.80
CA ILE A 151 -3.66 -25.06 -4.61
C ILE A 151 -3.71 -24.33 -3.26
N GLY A 152 -3.24 -24.94 -2.18
CA GLY A 152 -3.17 -24.31 -0.86
C GLY A 152 -2.33 -23.03 -0.87
N PHE A 153 -1.18 -23.04 -1.51
CA PHE A 153 -0.34 -21.88 -1.72
C PHE A 153 -1.08 -20.77 -2.51
N GLY A 154 -1.75 -21.13 -3.59
CA GLY A 154 -2.53 -20.20 -4.40
C GLY A 154 -3.68 -19.56 -3.62
N ILE A 155 -4.44 -20.37 -2.85
CA ILE A 155 -5.55 -19.89 -2.00
C ILE A 155 -5.02 -18.97 -0.90
N MET A 156 -3.94 -19.35 -0.21
CA MET A 156 -3.30 -18.54 0.82
C MET A 156 -2.92 -17.15 0.26
N HIS A 157 -2.22 -17.12 -0.86
CA HIS A 157 -1.82 -15.87 -1.49
C HIS A 157 -3.02 -15.04 -1.95
N PHE A 158 -4.02 -15.68 -2.54
CA PHE A 158 -5.22 -14.98 -3.01
C PHE A 158 -5.96 -14.29 -1.86
N ILE A 159 -6.13 -14.98 -0.73
CA ILE A 159 -6.76 -14.41 0.46
C ILE A 159 -5.89 -13.31 1.06
N CYS A 160 -4.57 -13.54 1.19
CA CYS A 160 -3.64 -12.51 1.68
C CYS A 160 -3.64 -11.27 0.80
N GLY A 161 -3.63 -11.43 -0.53
CA GLY A 161 -3.69 -10.34 -1.48
C GLY A 161 -4.96 -9.52 -1.35
N LEU A 162 -6.11 -10.17 -1.24
CA LEU A 162 -7.41 -9.51 -0.99
C LEU A 162 -7.40 -8.69 0.29
N ILE A 163 -6.97 -9.31 1.41
CA ILE A 163 -6.93 -8.62 2.71
C ILE A 163 -6.03 -7.40 2.65
N LEU A 164 -4.80 -7.55 2.15
CA LEU A 164 -3.85 -6.45 2.06
C LEU A 164 -4.38 -5.33 1.18
N SER A 165 -4.86 -5.64 -0.03
CA SER A 165 -5.38 -4.62 -0.95
C SER A 165 -6.59 -3.87 -0.36
N PHE A 166 -7.53 -4.57 0.27
CA PHE A 166 -8.69 -3.91 0.88
C PHE A 166 -8.36 -3.15 2.17
N VAL A 167 -7.22 -3.40 2.81
CA VAL A 167 -6.75 -2.57 3.93
C VAL A 167 -6.06 -1.30 3.42
N PHE A 168 -5.24 -1.40 2.36
CA PHE A 168 -4.45 -0.26 1.87
C PHE A 168 -5.21 0.64 0.90
N GLN A 169 -5.88 0.08 -0.11
CA GLN A 169 -6.51 0.89 -1.16
C GLN A 169 -7.61 1.84 -0.67
N PRO A 170 -8.52 1.44 0.27
CA PRO A 170 -9.54 2.35 0.78
C PRO A 170 -9.01 3.47 1.68
N ALA A 171 -7.72 3.52 1.96
CA ALA A 171 -7.10 4.64 2.66
C ALA A 171 -6.80 5.82 1.72
N HIS A 172 -6.59 5.56 0.42
CA HIS A 172 -6.08 6.55 -0.53
C HIS A 172 -6.95 6.70 -1.78
N VAL A 173 -7.58 5.61 -2.23
CA VAL A 173 -8.35 5.56 -3.48
C VAL A 173 -9.84 5.46 -3.15
N ILE A 174 -10.44 6.56 -2.68
CA ILE A 174 -11.86 6.69 -2.34
C ILE A 174 -12.42 8.01 -2.87
N GLU A 175 -13.75 8.15 -2.80
CA GLU A 175 -14.44 9.34 -3.33
C GLU A 175 -14.05 10.65 -2.64
N ASP A 176 -13.60 10.59 -1.38
CA ASP A 176 -13.33 11.77 -0.56
C ASP A 176 -11.86 12.24 -0.67
N THR A 177 -10.91 11.40 -1.13
CA THR A 177 -9.50 11.76 -1.24
C THR A 177 -9.19 12.50 -2.53
N GLU A 178 -8.19 13.40 -2.45
CA GLU A 178 -7.73 14.17 -3.59
C GLU A 178 -6.60 13.45 -4.34
N PHE A 179 -6.49 13.74 -5.64
CA PHE A 179 -5.43 13.25 -6.52
C PHE A 179 -4.77 14.44 -7.19
N TYR A 180 -3.47 14.36 -7.37
CA TYR A 180 -2.68 15.47 -7.86
C TYR A 180 -1.86 15.06 -9.07
N ASP A 181 -1.63 16.03 -9.93
CA ASP A 181 -0.63 16.01 -10.97
C ASP A 181 0.43 17.07 -10.64
N VAL A 182 1.64 16.88 -11.10
CA VAL A 182 2.70 17.88 -10.91
C VAL A 182 2.59 18.97 -11.97
N ASP A 183 2.91 20.19 -11.61
CA ASP A 183 3.03 21.31 -12.53
C ASP A 183 4.24 21.16 -13.47
N GLU A 184 4.45 22.14 -14.36
CA GLU A 184 5.58 22.16 -15.29
C GLU A 184 6.96 22.16 -14.61
N ASN A 185 7.02 22.52 -13.32
CA ASN A 185 8.24 22.53 -12.51
C ASN A 185 8.40 21.24 -11.67
N GLY A 186 7.49 20.29 -11.79
CA GLY A 186 7.48 19.06 -11.00
C GLY A 186 7.03 19.28 -9.54
N SER A 187 6.27 20.33 -9.26
CA SER A 187 5.79 20.72 -7.95
C SER A 187 4.28 20.51 -7.81
N VAL A 188 3.81 20.39 -6.59
CA VAL A 188 2.38 20.37 -6.22
C VAL A 188 2.12 21.56 -5.31
N ASP A 189 1.09 22.33 -5.61
CA ASP A 189 0.73 23.55 -4.88
C ASP A 189 0.04 23.25 -3.54
N ASN A 190 0.75 22.58 -2.63
CA ASN A 190 0.34 22.47 -1.23
C ASN A 190 1.52 22.13 -0.30
N ASN A 191 1.30 22.34 1.01
CA ASN A 191 2.23 21.91 2.04
C ASN A 191 2.12 20.38 2.23
N TRP A 192 3.25 19.70 2.47
CA TRP A 192 3.30 18.25 2.66
C TRP A 192 2.27 17.73 3.68
N ALA A 193 2.13 18.36 4.84
CA ALA A 193 1.18 17.92 5.86
C ALA A 193 -0.28 18.07 5.40
N ILE A 194 -0.60 19.16 4.72
CA ILE A 194 -1.92 19.40 4.12
C ILE A 194 -2.17 18.35 3.04
N HIS A 195 -1.17 18.04 2.21
CA HIS A 195 -1.24 17.01 1.18
C HIS A 195 -1.60 15.65 1.79
N GLN A 196 -0.90 15.21 2.84
CA GLN A 196 -1.18 13.93 3.50
C GLN A 196 -2.63 13.85 4.03
N VAL A 197 -3.13 14.93 4.64
CA VAL A 197 -4.52 14.98 5.14
C VAL A 197 -5.55 14.89 4.02
N LYS A 198 -5.29 15.51 2.87
CA LYS A 198 -6.22 15.53 1.72
C LYS A 198 -6.22 14.23 0.91
N THR A 199 -5.09 13.52 0.87
CA THR A 199 -4.91 12.30 0.08
C THR A 199 -5.13 11.02 0.86
N THR A 200 -5.49 11.13 2.16
CA THR A 200 -5.55 9.99 3.07
C THR A 200 -6.85 9.98 3.87
N ALA A 201 -7.38 8.81 4.14
CA ALA A 201 -8.59 8.62 4.93
C ALA A 201 -8.44 7.53 5.98
N ASN A 202 -9.10 7.75 7.11
CA ASN A 202 -9.24 6.78 8.18
C ASN A 202 -10.51 5.95 8.01
N PHE A 203 -10.53 4.73 8.56
CA PHE A 203 -11.72 3.89 8.57
C PHE A 203 -11.82 2.99 9.79
N ALA A 204 -13.05 2.71 10.24
CA ALA A 204 -13.35 1.80 11.37
C ALA A 204 -12.57 2.09 12.67
N ASN A 205 -12.21 3.34 12.94
CA ASN A 205 -11.40 3.76 14.10
C ASN A 205 -12.06 3.48 15.47
N GLY A 206 -13.38 3.23 15.49
CA GLY A 206 -14.12 2.86 16.69
C GLY A 206 -13.91 1.41 17.15
N SER A 207 -13.42 0.53 16.29
CA SER A 207 -13.22 -0.89 16.61
C SER A 207 -11.80 -1.14 17.12
N TYR A 208 -11.68 -1.43 18.42
CA TYR A 208 -10.39 -1.80 19.02
C TYR A 208 -9.84 -3.11 18.44
N PHE A 209 -10.67 -4.14 18.33
CA PHE A 209 -10.27 -5.44 17.79
C PHE A 209 -9.79 -5.33 16.34
N PHE A 210 -10.51 -4.60 15.51
CA PHE A 210 -10.13 -4.39 14.12
C PHE A 210 -8.80 -3.63 14.01
N SER A 211 -8.65 -2.53 14.77
CA SER A 211 -7.40 -1.76 14.80
C SER A 211 -6.21 -2.61 15.26
N TRP A 212 -6.40 -3.45 16.27
CA TRP A 212 -5.38 -4.37 16.75
C TRP A 212 -5.03 -5.41 15.67
N PHE A 213 -6.03 -6.01 15.04
CA PHE A 213 -5.84 -7.05 14.02
C PHE A 213 -5.04 -6.57 12.82
N ILE A 214 -5.36 -5.37 12.30
CA ILE A 214 -4.63 -4.78 11.16
C ILE A 214 -3.44 -3.90 11.61
N GLY A 215 -3.15 -3.81 12.92
CA GLY A 215 -2.02 -3.06 13.48
C GLY A 215 -2.08 -1.57 13.25
N GLY A 216 -3.25 -0.98 13.48
CA GLY A 216 -3.45 0.46 13.42
C GLY A 216 -3.49 1.06 12.01
N LEU A 217 -3.40 0.23 10.95
CA LEU A 217 -3.43 0.69 9.55
C LEU A 217 -4.79 1.27 9.11
N ASN A 218 -5.76 1.35 9.98
CA ASN A 218 -7.00 2.10 9.80
C ASN A 218 -6.92 3.55 10.30
N PHE A 219 -5.79 3.97 10.86
CA PHE A 219 -5.45 5.34 11.23
C PHE A 219 -4.44 5.91 10.23
N GLN A 220 -4.82 5.94 8.97
CA GLN A 220 -3.88 6.25 7.89
C GLN A 220 -3.45 7.72 7.87
N ILE A 221 -4.32 8.66 8.24
CA ILE A 221 -3.97 10.09 8.34
C ILE A 221 -2.84 10.26 9.37
N GLU A 222 -2.98 9.64 10.54
CA GLU A 222 -1.97 9.70 11.60
C GLU A 222 -0.69 8.99 11.20
N HIS A 223 -0.82 7.87 10.47
CA HIS A 223 0.31 7.13 9.94
C HIS A 223 1.11 7.97 8.93
N HIS A 224 0.44 8.62 8.00
CA HIS A 224 1.09 9.46 6.99
C HIS A 224 1.75 10.71 7.59
N LEU A 225 1.10 11.36 8.56
CA LEU A 225 1.67 12.51 9.24
C LEU A 225 2.82 12.16 10.19
N PHE A 226 2.77 10.98 10.80
CA PHE A 226 3.70 10.57 11.86
C PHE A 226 4.20 9.12 11.68
N PRO A 227 4.83 8.77 10.55
CA PRO A 227 5.25 7.40 10.26
C PRO A 227 6.29 6.87 11.27
N ASN A 228 7.01 7.78 11.93
CA ASN A 228 8.00 7.44 12.96
C ASN A 228 7.40 7.20 14.34
N ILE A 229 6.07 7.26 14.49
CA ILE A 229 5.36 6.97 15.75
C ILE A 229 4.68 5.61 15.62
N CYS A 230 4.88 4.74 16.62
CA CYS A 230 4.26 3.41 16.64
C CYS A 230 2.72 3.49 16.65
N HIS A 231 2.07 2.63 15.89
CA HIS A 231 0.62 2.59 15.71
C HIS A 231 -0.21 2.53 17.00
N ILE A 232 0.36 2.03 18.10
CA ILE A 232 -0.32 1.98 19.42
C ILE A 232 -0.73 3.38 19.93
N HIS A 233 -0.09 4.43 19.41
CA HIS A 233 -0.36 5.82 19.77
C HIS A 233 -1.38 6.51 18.86
N TYR A 234 -1.68 5.95 17.68
CA TYR A 234 -2.52 6.60 16.66
C TYR A 234 -3.91 6.97 17.15
N LYS A 235 -4.53 6.14 17.99
CA LYS A 235 -5.86 6.45 18.59
C LYS A 235 -5.83 7.71 19.45
N LYS A 236 -4.71 8.03 20.11
CA LYS A 236 -4.57 9.29 20.87
C LYS A 236 -4.24 10.45 19.94
N LEU A 237 -3.36 10.23 18.97
CA LEU A 237 -2.99 11.22 17.96
C LEU A 237 -4.19 11.63 17.11
N SER A 238 -5.08 10.70 16.76
CA SER A 238 -6.24 10.99 15.91
C SER A 238 -7.18 12.06 16.49
N LYS A 239 -7.27 12.17 17.81
CA LYS A 239 -8.04 13.22 18.46
C LYS A 239 -7.41 14.60 18.23
N ILE A 240 -6.08 14.68 18.41
CA ILE A 240 -5.31 15.92 18.22
C ILE A 240 -5.37 16.33 16.75
N VAL A 241 -5.06 15.40 15.84
CA VAL A 241 -5.08 15.66 14.39
C VAL A 241 -6.45 16.16 13.95
N LYS A 242 -7.53 15.50 14.41
CA LYS A 242 -8.90 15.90 14.07
C LYS A 242 -9.27 17.31 14.59
N GLU A 243 -8.82 17.68 15.78
CA GLU A 243 -9.02 19.02 16.33
C GLU A 243 -8.21 20.04 15.53
N THR A 244 -6.94 19.74 15.22
CA THR A 244 -6.07 20.59 14.42
C THR A 244 -6.63 20.80 13.01
N THR A 245 -7.05 19.74 12.32
CA THR A 245 -7.64 19.89 10.98
C THR A 245 -8.87 20.77 10.99
N LYS A 246 -9.70 20.68 12.03
CA LYS A 246 -10.88 21.56 12.21
C LYS A 246 -10.47 23.02 12.44
N GLU A 247 -9.42 23.27 13.25
CA GLU A 247 -8.89 24.62 13.52
C GLU A 247 -8.43 25.31 12.23
N PHE A 248 -7.78 24.55 11.33
CA PHE A 248 -7.26 25.07 10.06
C PHE A 248 -8.25 24.92 8.89
N ASN A 249 -9.50 24.54 9.15
CA ASN A 249 -10.52 24.29 8.12
C ASN A 249 -10.06 23.30 7.03
N LEU A 250 -9.35 22.25 7.44
CA LEU A 250 -8.88 21.16 6.58
C LEU A 250 -9.82 19.95 6.70
N PRO A 251 -9.95 19.13 5.67
CA PRO A 251 -10.73 17.90 5.74
C PRO A 251 -10.11 16.90 6.72
N TYR A 252 -10.95 16.06 7.32
CA TYR A 252 -10.53 14.87 8.06
C TYR A 252 -11.41 13.71 7.60
N HIS A 253 -10.95 13.03 6.55
CA HIS A 253 -11.70 11.95 5.90
C HIS A 253 -11.79 10.73 6.80
N GLN A 254 -12.99 10.30 7.14
CA GLN A 254 -13.18 9.17 8.04
C GLN A 254 -14.45 8.38 7.71
N HIS A 255 -14.30 7.11 7.33
CA HIS A 255 -15.40 6.17 7.22
C HIS A 255 -15.67 5.46 8.56
N LYS A 256 -16.94 5.45 8.99
CA LYS A 256 -17.33 4.82 10.27
C LYS A 256 -17.03 3.31 10.30
N THR A 257 -17.11 2.65 9.15
CA THR A 257 -16.92 1.21 9.03
C THR A 257 -15.93 0.85 7.93
N PHE A 258 -15.31 -0.31 8.04
CA PHE A 258 -14.44 -0.86 7.00
C PHE A 258 -15.20 -1.09 5.68
N PHE A 259 -16.41 -1.66 5.76
CA PHE A 259 -17.24 -1.86 4.57
C PHE A 259 -17.69 -0.55 3.92
N GLY A 260 -17.85 0.53 4.69
CA GLY A 260 -18.10 1.86 4.16
C GLY A 260 -16.94 2.38 3.30
N ALA A 261 -15.71 2.19 3.78
CA ALA A 261 -14.51 2.56 3.03
C ALA A 261 -14.36 1.71 1.76
N ILE A 262 -14.56 0.37 1.84
CA ILE A 262 -14.57 -0.51 0.66
C ILE A 262 -15.62 -0.07 -0.35
N LYS A 263 -16.84 0.27 0.10
CA LYS A 263 -17.90 0.75 -0.78
C LYS A 263 -17.48 2.03 -1.51
N SER A 264 -16.91 3.00 -0.81
CA SER A 264 -16.42 4.26 -1.39
C SER A 264 -15.32 3.97 -2.43
N HIS A 265 -14.36 3.10 -2.09
CA HIS A 265 -13.31 2.65 -3.01
C HIS A 265 -13.90 2.04 -4.30
N LEU A 266 -14.79 1.06 -4.17
CA LEU A 266 -15.41 0.40 -5.33
C LEU A 266 -16.28 1.38 -6.14
N THR A 267 -16.92 2.34 -5.49
CA THR A 267 -17.69 3.40 -6.16
C THR A 267 -16.76 4.29 -6.98
N LEU A 268 -15.63 4.74 -6.41
CA LEU A 268 -14.64 5.51 -7.15
C LEU A 268 -14.07 4.72 -8.34
N LEU A 269 -13.72 3.45 -8.16
CA LEU A 269 -13.27 2.60 -9.26
C LEU A 269 -14.29 2.53 -10.41
N ASN A 270 -15.57 2.38 -10.07
CA ASN A 270 -16.64 2.38 -11.07
C ASN A 270 -16.76 3.75 -11.79
N GLN A 271 -16.67 4.84 -11.04
CA GLN A 271 -16.75 6.20 -11.62
C GLN A 271 -15.56 6.47 -12.56
N LEU A 272 -14.33 6.17 -12.13
CA LEU A 272 -13.13 6.33 -12.94
C LEU A 272 -13.16 5.44 -14.20
N GLY A 273 -13.58 4.19 -14.06
CA GLY A 273 -13.65 3.23 -15.16
C GLY A 273 -14.70 3.60 -16.20
N THR A 274 -15.86 4.08 -15.79
CA THR A 274 -16.97 4.43 -16.69
C THR A 274 -16.94 5.86 -17.21
N GLY A 275 -16.04 6.72 -16.72
CA GLY A 275 -16.00 8.15 -17.04
C GLY A 275 -17.13 8.94 -16.36
N LYS A 276 -17.74 8.40 -15.30
CA LYS A 276 -18.73 9.14 -14.50
C LYS A 276 -18.07 10.19 -13.62
N TYR A 277 -16.82 9.98 -13.23
CA TYR A 277 -16.06 10.91 -12.39
C TYR A 277 -15.95 12.27 -13.05
N GLU A 278 -15.50 12.32 -14.30
CA GLU A 278 -15.33 13.56 -15.07
C GLU A 278 -16.68 14.25 -15.34
N ARG A 279 -17.74 13.48 -15.61
CA ARG A 279 -19.08 14.02 -15.81
C ARG A 279 -19.64 14.65 -14.52
N ASN A 280 -19.36 14.04 -13.36
CA ASN A 280 -19.81 14.58 -12.07
C ASN A 280 -19.08 15.88 -11.73
N LEU A 281 -17.81 16.03 -12.10
CA LEU A 281 -17.06 17.29 -11.94
C LEU A 281 -17.59 18.40 -12.86
N ALA A 282 -17.91 18.07 -14.11
CA ALA A 282 -18.43 19.05 -15.07
C ALA A 282 -19.84 19.57 -14.70
N ASN A 283 -20.56 18.89 -13.81
CA ASN A 283 -21.92 19.27 -13.37
C ASN A 283 -21.94 19.97 -12.00
N LYS A 284 -20.78 20.20 -11.37
CA LYS A 284 -20.60 21.00 -10.13
C LYS A 284 -20.15 22.42 -10.46
#